data_989f1904fa5efe2bc2179027adedb357
#
_entry.id   989f1904fa5efe2bc2179027adedb357
#
_cell.length_a   1.000
_cell.length_b   1.000
_cell.length_c   1.000
_cell.angle_alpha   90.00
_cell.angle_beta   90.00
_cell.angle_gamma   90.00
#
_symmetry.space_group_name_H-M   'P 1'
#
loop_
_entity.id
_entity.type
_entity.pdbx_description
1 polymer ?
#
loop_
_entity_poly.entity_id
_entity_poly.type
_entity_poly.pdbx_seq_one_letter_code
_entity_poly.pdbx_strand_id
1 'polypeptide(L)'
;MPLSALRATLPVFKNPANKHRAVSLSAEQFRFAFANAVSEDEAKELYETFAVPASGLPLFQAAAANLNPWTEAKVDTKNPDRGPLLIIDGEKDNTVPWAIANASYKRQRRNEGVTEIVKIPNRGHALTIDSGWREVADTALAFVQRFTGPG
;
A
#
# COMPACT_ATOMS: atom_id res chain seq x y z
N MET A 1 5.90 -1.77 14.18
CA MET A 1 5.98 -1.67 12.71
C MET A 1 6.84 -2.82 12.21
N PRO A 2 6.48 -3.57 11.14
CA PRO A 2 7.30 -4.64 10.58
C PRO A 2 8.66 -4.12 10.09
N LEU A 3 9.71 -4.95 10.20
CA LEU A 3 11.08 -4.55 9.84
C LEU A 3 11.24 -4.22 8.35
N SER A 4 10.51 -4.93 7.47
CA SER A 4 10.51 -4.64 6.03
C SER A 4 9.93 -3.27 5.72
N ALA A 5 8.80 -2.90 6.32
CA ALA A 5 8.21 -1.58 6.17
C ALA A 5 9.14 -0.46 6.69
N LEU A 6 9.82 -0.70 7.82
CA LEU A 6 10.83 0.25 8.31
C LEU A 6 11.98 0.43 7.31
N ARG A 7 12.50 -0.68 6.77
CA ARG A 7 13.56 -0.64 5.76
C ARG A 7 13.13 0.06 4.47
N ALA A 8 11.89 -0.18 4.01
CA ALA A 8 11.34 0.44 2.81
C ALA A 8 11.22 1.98 2.97
N THR A 9 10.89 2.47 4.17
CA THR A 9 10.71 3.90 4.45
C THR A 9 12.00 4.61 4.90
N LEU A 10 13.05 3.86 5.23
CA LEU A 10 14.32 4.41 5.73
C LEU A 10 14.95 5.47 4.80
N PRO A 11 14.93 5.35 3.45
CA PRO A 11 15.46 6.39 2.57
C PRO A 11 14.87 7.77 2.83
N VAL A 12 13.59 7.83 3.24
CA VAL A 12 12.91 9.08 3.57
C VAL A 12 13.25 9.54 5.00
N PHE A 13 13.13 8.65 5.98
CA PHE A 13 13.28 9.02 7.39
C PHE A 13 14.71 9.28 7.85
N LYS A 14 15.72 8.77 7.13
CA LYS A 14 17.14 8.97 7.48
C LYS A 14 17.58 10.44 7.56
N ASN A 15 16.82 11.36 6.93
CA ASN A 15 17.09 12.78 6.97
C ASN A 15 15.77 13.55 7.26
N PRO A 16 15.65 14.22 8.42
CA PRO A 16 14.45 15.01 8.77
C PRO A 16 14.11 16.11 7.77
N ALA A 17 15.09 16.65 7.03
CA ALA A 17 14.85 17.65 5.98
C ALA A 17 14.01 17.09 4.81
N ASN A 18 13.95 15.76 4.65
CA ASN A 18 13.13 15.10 3.65
C ASN A 18 11.62 15.32 3.87
N LYS A 19 11.21 15.76 5.05
CA LYS A 19 9.83 16.22 5.31
C LYS A 19 9.39 17.32 4.33
N HIS A 20 10.33 18.16 3.88
CA HIS A 20 10.05 19.31 3.03
C HIS A 20 10.71 19.19 1.64
N ARG A 21 11.09 17.98 1.25
CA ARG A 21 11.79 17.73 -0.03
C ARG A 21 11.15 16.56 -0.77
N ALA A 22 11.38 16.54 -2.08
CA ALA A 22 11.18 15.36 -2.89
C ALA A 22 12.36 14.39 -2.65
N VAL A 23 12.06 13.10 -2.51
CA VAL A 23 13.02 12.03 -2.27
C VAL A 23 12.91 11.02 -3.41
N SER A 24 14.04 10.70 -4.03
CA SER A 24 14.15 9.62 -5.01
C SER A 24 14.66 8.36 -4.33
N LEU A 25 14.15 7.21 -4.73
CA LEU A 25 14.72 5.91 -4.38
C LEU A 25 15.81 5.53 -5.38
N SER A 26 16.86 4.83 -4.93
CA SER A 26 17.74 4.11 -5.84
C SER A 26 17.03 2.89 -6.43
N ALA A 27 17.55 2.32 -7.53
CA ALA A 27 17.01 1.10 -8.13
C ALA A 27 16.92 -0.06 -7.12
N GLU A 28 17.95 -0.23 -6.29
CA GLU A 28 17.97 -1.25 -5.24
C GLU A 28 16.89 -1.00 -4.16
N GLN A 29 16.71 0.26 -3.74
CA GLN A 29 15.68 0.63 -2.78
C GLN A 29 14.27 0.44 -3.35
N PHE A 30 14.06 0.82 -4.60
CA PHE A 30 12.81 0.60 -5.32
C PHE A 30 12.51 -0.89 -5.46
N ARG A 31 13.50 -1.68 -5.92
CA ARG A 31 13.36 -3.14 -6.01
C ARG A 31 12.95 -3.75 -4.68
N PHE A 32 13.60 -3.38 -3.59
CA PHE A 32 13.26 -3.89 -2.27
C PHE A 32 11.82 -3.52 -1.85
N ALA A 33 11.43 -2.26 -2.05
CA ALA A 33 10.16 -1.73 -1.54
C ALA A 33 8.97 -2.11 -2.42
N PHE A 34 9.14 -2.12 -3.75
CA PHE A 34 8.03 -2.24 -4.72
C PHE A 34 8.11 -3.48 -5.59
N ALA A 35 9.28 -3.84 -6.08
CA ALA A 35 9.48 -4.82 -7.16
C ALA A 35 10.28 -6.07 -6.74
N ASN A 36 10.19 -6.45 -5.45
CA ASN A 36 10.94 -7.58 -4.89
C ASN A 36 10.43 -8.97 -5.31
N ALA A 37 9.24 -9.04 -5.90
CA ALA A 37 8.57 -10.29 -6.27
C ALA A 37 8.50 -10.52 -7.79
N VAL A 38 9.14 -9.67 -8.59
CA VAL A 38 9.25 -9.80 -10.05
C VAL A 38 10.70 -10.11 -10.47
N SER A 39 10.92 -10.38 -11.76
CA SER A 39 12.25 -10.60 -12.31
C SER A 39 13.14 -9.34 -12.19
N GLU A 40 14.46 -9.50 -12.38
CA GLU A 40 15.38 -8.35 -12.34
C GLU A 40 15.12 -7.38 -13.50
N ASP A 41 14.85 -7.91 -14.67
CA ASP A 41 14.58 -7.12 -15.87
C ASP A 41 13.28 -6.33 -15.70
N GLU A 42 12.22 -6.96 -15.21
CA GLU A 42 10.95 -6.29 -14.92
C GLU A 42 11.11 -5.25 -13.80
N ALA A 43 11.85 -5.55 -12.75
CA ALA A 43 12.11 -4.59 -11.67
C ALA A 43 12.86 -3.36 -12.17
N LYS A 44 13.77 -3.51 -13.13
CA LYS A 44 14.49 -2.43 -13.79
C LYS A 44 13.53 -1.58 -14.64
N GLU A 45 12.70 -2.22 -15.46
CA GLU A 45 11.70 -1.53 -16.29
C GLU A 45 10.71 -0.73 -15.44
N LEU A 46 10.20 -1.32 -14.36
CA LEU A 46 9.31 -0.64 -13.41
C LEU A 46 10.00 0.56 -12.76
N TYR A 47 11.29 0.42 -12.41
CA TYR A 47 12.05 1.53 -11.85
C TYR A 47 12.22 2.68 -12.86
N GLU A 48 12.62 2.38 -14.08
CA GLU A 48 12.83 3.38 -15.14
C GLU A 48 11.52 4.09 -15.52
N THR A 49 10.38 3.38 -15.44
CA THR A 49 9.09 3.91 -15.85
C THR A 49 8.37 4.68 -14.74
N PHE A 50 8.43 4.18 -13.50
CA PHE A 50 7.56 4.66 -12.42
C PHE A 50 8.28 5.31 -11.24
N ALA A 51 9.62 5.20 -11.13
CA ALA A 51 10.33 5.81 -10.02
C ALA A 51 10.51 7.32 -10.24
N VAL A 52 9.63 8.09 -9.64
CA VAL A 52 9.68 9.56 -9.64
C VAL A 52 10.01 10.11 -8.25
N PRO A 53 10.67 11.28 -8.13
CA PRO A 53 10.84 11.94 -6.86
C PRO A 53 9.49 12.24 -6.21
N ALA A 54 9.28 11.79 -4.98
CA ALA A 54 8.02 11.97 -4.25
C ALA A 54 8.24 12.73 -2.94
N SER A 55 7.23 13.49 -2.51
CA SER A 55 7.28 14.22 -1.24
C SER A 55 7.44 13.26 -0.06
N GLY A 56 8.39 13.59 0.84
CA GLY A 56 8.51 12.86 2.10
C GLY A 56 7.43 13.19 3.12
N LEU A 57 6.75 14.33 2.99
CA LEU A 57 5.77 14.85 3.96
C LEU A 57 4.71 13.82 4.38
N PRO A 58 4.04 13.09 3.46
CA PRO A 58 2.99 12.13 3.84
C PRO A 58 3.50 11.03 4.77
N LEU A 59 4.74 10.56 4.58
CA LEU A 59 5.32 9.53 5.46
C LEU A 59 5.59 10.06 6.87
N PHE A 60 6.11 11.30 6.98
CA PHE A 60 6.30 11.94 8.29
C PHE A 60 4.96 12.21 8.99
N GLN A 61 3.92 12.64 8.27
CA GLN A 61 2.58 12.81 8.81
C GLN A 61 1.99 11.48 9.28
N ALA A 62 2.08 10.42 8.47
CA ALA A 62 1.60 9.10 8.84
C ALA A 62 2.33 8.53 10.08
N ALA A 63 3.65 8.73 10.18
CA ALA A 63 4.43 8.30 11.35
C ALA A 63 4.01 9.05 12.62
N ALA A 64 3.68 10.34 12.53
CA ALA A 64 3.25 11.17 13.65
C ALA A 64 1.76 11.05 13.98
N ALA A 65 0.94 10.44 13.10
CA ALA A 65 -0.51 10.44 13.21
C ALA A 65 -1.01 9.84 14.54
N ASN A 66 -0.38 8.78 15.03
CA ASN A 66 -0.76 8.15 16.30
C ASN A 66 -0.44 8.99 17.55
N LEU A 67 0.42 10.00 17.41
CA LEU A 67 0.83 10.90 18.49
C LEU A 67 0.02 12.21 18.47
N ASN A 68 -0.75 12.46 17.41
CA ASN A 68 -1.54 13.68 17.23
C ASN A 68 -3.04 13.36 17.27
N PRO A 69 -3.77 13.70 18.35
CA PRO A 69 -5.20 13.44 18.46
C PRO A 69 -6.04 14.25 17.45
N TRP A 70 -5.50 15.33 16.89
CA TRP A 70 -6.14 16.17 15.86
C TRP A 70 -5.63 15.87 14.44
N THR A 71 -5.04 14.71 14.22
CA THR A 71 -4.53 14.35 12.90
C THR A 71 -5.63 14.26 11.85
N GLU A 72 -5.41 14.89 10.70
CA GLU A 72 -6.27 14.73 9.52
C GLU A 72 -6.22 13.31 8.92
N ALA A 73 -5.22 12.51 9.29
CA ALA A 73 -5.11 11.10 8.91
C ALA A 73 -6.08 10.18 9.67
N LYS A 74 -6.91 10.71 10.56
CA LYS A 74 -7.91 9.95 11.30
C LYS A 74 -9.03 9.50 10.35
N VAL A 75 -9.21 8.18 10.28
CA VAL A 75 -10.30 7.56 9.51
C VAL A 75 -11.43 7.15 10.44
N ASP A 76 -12.66 7.55 10.12
CA ASP A 76 -13.84 7.03 10.79
C ASP A 76 -14.18 5.63 10.27
N THR A 77 -13.68 4.62 10.97
CA THR A 77 -13.91 3.22 10.64
C THR A 77 -15.31 2.72 10.98
N LYS A 78 -16.13 3.56 11.63
CA LYS A 78 -17.50 3.24 12.02
C LYS A 78 -18.55 3.97 11.19
N ASN A 79 -18.13 4.79 10.20
CA ASN A 79 -19.07 5.49 9.33
C ASN A 79 -20.05 4.49 8.69
N PRO A 80 -21.36 4.57 8.98
CA PRO A 80 -22.37 3.64 8.48
C PRO A 80 -22.59 3.80 6.97
N ASP A 81 -22.32 4.99 6.42
CA ASP A 81 -22.50 5.30 5.00
C ASP A 81 -21.33 4.82 4.12
N ARG A 82 -20.34 4.13 4.71
CA ARG A 82 -19.23 3.55 3.97
C ARG A 82 -19.72 2.40 3.10
N GLY A 83 -19.45 2.48 1.81
CA GLY A 83 -19.69 1.37 0.87
C GLY A 83 -18.88 0.12 1.17
N PRO A 84 -19.10 -0.98 0.42
CA PRO A 84 -18.29 -2.19 0.50
C PRO A 84 -16.80 -1.90 0.32
N LEU A 85 -15.95 -2.57 1.10
CA LEU A 85 -14.50 -2.40 1.09
C LEU A 85 -13.79 -3.72 0.84
N LEU A 86 -12.95 -3.75 -0.19
CA LEU A 86 -11.97 -4.79 -0.43
C LEU A 86 -10.57 -4.26 -0.16
N ILE A 87 -9.80 -4.99 0.62
CA ILE A 87 -8.37 -4.77 0.82
C ILE A 87 -7.62 -5.87 0.06
N ILE A 88 -6.73 -5.49 -0.85
CA ILE A 88 -5.87 -6.44 -1.57
C ILE A 88 -4.44 -6.20 -1.14
N ASP A 89 -3.73 -7.27 -0.78
CA ASP A 89 -2.35 -7.24 -0.31
C ASP A 89 -1.50 -8.31 -0.99
N GLY A 90 -0.26 -7.97 -1.31
CA GLY A 90 0.72 -8.92 -1.84
C GLY A 90 1.40 -9.70 -0.72
N GLU A 91 1.47 -11.03 -0.86
CA GLU A 91 2.09 -11.90 0.15
C GLU A 91 3.53 -11.48 0.51
N LYS A 92 4.28 -10.97 -0.47
CA LYS A 92 5.69 -10.54 -0.33
C LYS A 92 5.85 -9.03 -0.25
N ASP A 93 4.79 -8.29 0.06
CA ASP A 93 4.84 -6.84 0.16
C ASP A 93 5.76 -6.39 1.31
N ASN A 94 6.84 -5.68 0.96
CA ASN A 94 7.78 -5.14 1.92
C ASN A 94 7.41 -3.74 2.43
N THR A 95 6.59 -3.01 1.68
CA THR A 95 6.17 -1.64 2.02
C THR A 95 4.96 -1.66 2.96
N VAL A 96 3.93 -2.44 2.61
CA VAL A 96 2.74 -2.66 3.43
C VAL A 96 2.58 -4.16 3.70
N PRO A 97 3.40 -4.77 4.55
CA PRO A 97 3.33 -6.19 4.82
C PRO A 97 1.97 -6.63 5.37
N TRP A 98 1.60 -7.88 5.13
CA TRP A 98 0.34 -8.49 5.58
C TRP A 98 -0.10 -8.10 6.99
N ALA A 99 0.82 -7.95 7.92
CA ALA A 99 0.49 -7.55 9.30
C ALA A 99 -0.20 -6.17 9.35
N ILE A 100 0.19 -5.23 8.47
CA ILE A 100 -0.39 -3.89 8.37
C ILE A 100 -1.76 -3.97 7.68
N ALA A 101 -1.84 -4.64 6.52
CA ALA A 101 -3.10 -4.80 5.79
C ALA A 101 -4.15 -5.53 6.64
N ASN A 102 -3.76 -6.60 7.31
CA ASN A 102 -4.64 -7.36 8.22
C ASN A 102 -5.06 -6.55 9.47
N ALA A 103 -4.20 -5.68 10.00
CA ALA A 103 -4.57 -4.78 11.08
C ALA A 103 -5.61 -3.75 10.63
N SER A 104 -5.46 -3.22 9.41
CA SER A 104 -6.47 -2.35 8.77
C SER A 104 -7.79 -3.07 8.58
N TYR A 105 -7.75 -4.28 8.01
CA TYR A 105 -8.93 -5.14 7.86
C TYR A 105 -9.65 -5.38 9.19
N LYS A 106 -8.92 -5.76 10.25
CA LYS A 106 -9.50 -6.00 11.58
C LYS A 106 -10.18 -4.79 12.19
N ARG A 107 -9.74 -3.59 11.83
CA ARG A 107 -10.42 -2.33 12.24
C ARG A 107 -11.67 -2.10 11.40
N GLN A 108 -11.54 -2.19 10.08
CA GLN A 108 -12.61 -1.89 9.12
C GLN A 108 -13.77 -2.89 9.21
N ARG A 109 -13.52 -4.17 9.48
CA ARG A 109 -14.56 -5.20 9.62
C ARG A 109 -15.46 -5.04 10.85
N ARG A 110 -15.17 -4.06 11.73
CA ARG A 110 -16.08 -3.68 12.83
C ARG A 110 -17.20 -2.76 12.37
N ASN A 111 -17.12 -2.28 11.14
CA ASN A 111 -18.22 -1.61 10.46
C ASN A 111 -19.27 -2.64 10.04
N GLU A 112 -20.54 -2.22 9.97
CA GLU A 112 -21.65 -3.07 9.53
C GLU A 112 -21.59 -3.38 8.03
N GLY A 113 -20.94 -2.51 7.25
CA GLY A 113 -20.73 -2.69 5.83
C GLY A 113 -19.76 -3.83 5.49
N VAL A 114 -19.92 -4.42 4.32
CA VAL A 114 -19.06 -5.50 3.83
C VAL A 114 -17.60 -5.08 3.84
N THR A 115 -16.75 -5.90 4.43
CA THR A 115 -15.28 -5.72 4.46
C THR A 115 -14.61 -7.05 4.20
N GLU A 116 -13.82 -7.11 3.16
CA GLU A 116 -13.07 -8.31 2.76
C GLU A 116 -11.60 -7.99 2.61
N ILE A 117 -10.76 -9.02 2.71
CA ILE A 117 -9.32 -8.93 2.46
C ILE A 117 -8.87 -10.14 1.64
N VAL A 118 -8.07 -9.87 0.62
CA VAL A 118 -7.46 -10.89 -0.24
C VAL A 118 -5.95 -10.74 -0.19
N LYS A 119 -5.25 -11.84 -0.03
CA LYS A 119 -3.80 -11.93 -0.14
C LYS A 119 -3.45 -12.60 -1.47
N ILE A 120 -2.76 -11.88 -2.34
CA ILE A 120 -2.29 -12.42 -3.62
C ILE A 120 -0.94 -13.12 -3.42
N PRO A 121 -0.85 -14.44 -3.67
CA PRO A 121 0.39 -15.19 -3.45
C PRO A 121 1.53 -14.69 -4.34
N ASN A 122 2.74 -14.76 -3.79
CA ASN A 122 3.98 -14.42 -4.51
C ASN A 122 4.07 -13.02 -5.10
N ARG A 123 3.22 -12.07 -4.70
CA ARG A 123 3.23 -10.69 -5.21
C ARG A 123 3.83 -9.71 -4.20
N GLY A 124 4.52 -8.69 -4.73
CA GLY A 124 5.07 -7.57 -3.95
C GLY A 124 4.11 -6.39 -3.86
N HIS A 125 4.68 -5.18 -3.67
CA HIS A 125 3.89 -3.95 -3.55
C HIS A 125 3.39 -3.39 -4.89
N ALA A 126 4.06 -3.72 -6.01
CA ALA A 126 3.73 -3.20 -7.34
C ALA A 126 2.48 -3.84 -7.99
N LEU A 127 1.52 -4.30 -7.20
CA LEU A 127 0.34 -5.09 -7.58
C LEU A 127 -0.40 -4.58 -8.83
N THR A 128 -0.46 -3.26 -9.01
CA THR A 128 -1.26 -2.63 -10.08
C THR A 128 -0.45 -2.25 -11.31
N ILE A 129 0.87 -2.38 -11.26
CA ILE A 129 1.76 -1.94 -12.34
C ILE A 129 2.72 -3.03 -12.84
N ASP A 130 2.88 -4.14 -12.10
CA ASP A 130 3.71 -5.26 -12.51
C ASP A 130 2.98 -6.18 -13.51
N SER A 131 3.70 -7.12 -14.12
CA SER A 131 3.17 -8.04 -15.16
C SER A 131 1.94 -8.86 -14.72
N GLY A 132 1.72 -9.02 -13.42
CA GLY A 132 0.56 -9.74 -12.87
C GLY A 132 -0.63 -8.85 -12.49
N TRP A 133 -0.65 -7.56 -12.86
CA TRP A 133 -1.71 -6.62 -12.51
C TRP A 133 -3.13 -7.10 -12.86
N ARG A 134 -3.27 -7.93 -13.88
CA ARG A 134 -4.58 -8.44 -14.35
C ARG A 134 -5.27 -9.29 -13.29
N GLU A 135 -4.55 -10.14 -12.55
CA GLU A 135 -5.11 -10.92 -11.43
C GLU A 135 -5.70 -10.00 -10.35
N VAL A 136 -5.02 -8.90 -10.08
CA VAL A 136 -5.50 -7.89 -9.10
C VAL A 136 -6.75 -7.17 -9.62
N ALA A 137 -6.74 -6.79 -10.90
CA ALA A 137 -7.89 -6.16 -11.57
C ALA A 137 -9.10 -7.09 -11.58
N ASP A 138 -8.94 -8.37 -11.93
CA ASP A 138 -10.02 -9.36 -11.97
C ASP A 138 -10.58 -9.61 -10.56
N THR A 139 -9.72 -9.67 -9.54
CA THR A 139 -10.12 -9.78 -8.13
C THR A 139 -10.97 -8.58 -7.70
N ALA A 140 -10.53 -7.37 -8.04
CA ALA A 140 -11.25 -6.14 -7.72
C ALA A 140 -12.59 -6.06 -8.48
N LEU A 141 -12.60 -6.41 -9.78
CA LEU A 141 -13.79 -6.42 -10.62
C LEU A 141 -14.85 -7.39 -10.09
N ALA A 142 -14.44 -8.63 -9.77
CA ALA A 142 -15.34 -9.63 -9.20
C ALA A 142 -15.97 -9.16 -7.87
N PHE A 143 -15.23 -8.42 -7.04
CA PHE A 143 -15.78 -7.82 -5.84
C PHE A 143 -16.80 -6.73 -6.17
N VAL A 144 -16.46 -5.79 -7.05
CA VAL A 144 -17.33 -4.65 -7.41
C VAL A 144 -18.63 -5.13 -8.04
N GLN A 145 -18.59 -6.11 -8.94
CA GLN A 145 -19.79 -6.68 -9.63
C GLN A 145 -20.85 -7.22 -8.66
N ARG A 146 -20.49 -7.61 -7.46
CA ARG A 146 -21.45 -8.09 -6.44
C ARG A 146 -22.35 -6.99 -5.89
N PHE A 147 -22.00 -5.72 -6.09
CA PHE A 147 -22.71 -4.55 -5.54
C PHE A 147 -23.23 -3.58 -6.61
N THR A 148 -22.80 -3.78 -7.85
CA THR A 148 -23.31 -3.05 -9.01
C THR A 148 -24.23 -4.02 -9.74
N GLY A 149 -25.54 -3.86 -9.71
CA GLY A 149 -26.47 -4.76 -10.42
C GLY A 149 -26.03 -5.07 -11.86
N PRO A 150 -26.67 -6.04 -12.52
CA PRO A 150 -26.37 -6.31 -13.93
C PRO A 150 -26.59 -5.03 -14.72
N GLY A 151 -25.52 -4.55 -15.38
CA GLY A 151 -25.58 -3.44 -16.33
C GLY A 151 -26.39 -3.79 -17.58
#